data_e3ecc99bd2b107275214ac073d76bea9
#
_entry.id   e3ecc99bd2b107275214ac073d76bea9
#
_cell.length_a   1.000
_cell.length_b   1.000
_cell.length_c   1.000
_cell.angle_alpha   90.00
_cell.angle_beta   90.00
_cell.angle_gamma   90.00
#
_symmetry.space_group_name_H-M   'P 1'
#
loop_
_entity.id
_entity.type
_entity.pdbx_description
1 polymer ?
#
loop_
_entity_poly.entity_id
_entity_poly.type
_entity_poly.pdbx_seq_one_letter_code
_entity_poly.pdbx_strand_id
1 'polypeptide(L)'
;MISVVIPLYNKAHTIKKTLDCVLRQTYRDYEIVIVDDGSNDNGVQLINEKYQDSQIRIISQKNQGVSVARNTGIEKARGEWISFLDADDLWDSQYLEYVNNAILKFPDSKYILGGRKVVNVTDGSSFNFIPAKLHGRIEKINFFENPHVYAHISASTINKRFIEDNSLGFIAGQKFHEDFTFIFQVALLTQTSYIGLPLVAYCGGVAGQATSSLNCDVRLVDGCLFRNVVTNRWLWTEKRDRLFPVFMKYEMRYVLMNSLKSGDAQQVRTLLGGLSDEYKSTLFSKAELKLYECSFARLILINWIRLTKLIWRMHGFPRVGGK
;
A
#
# COMPACT_ATOMS: atom_id res chain seq x y z
N MET A 1 -17.11 11.20 -11.37
CA MET A 1 -17.19 9.72 -11.51
C MET A 1 -15.95 9.05 -10.94
N ILE A 2 -16.10 7.92 -10.24
CA ILE A 2 -15.00 7.11 -9.68
C ILE A 2 -14.92 5.80 -10.45
N SER A 3 -13.72 5.38 -10.90
CA SER A 3 -13.50 4.05 -11.48
C SER A 3 -12.94 3.12 -10.41
N VAL A 4 -13.66 2.03 -10.12
CA VAL A 4 -13.22 0.97 -9.21
C VAL A 4 -12.44 -0.05 -10.01
N VAL A 5 -11.12 -0.13 -9.80
CA VAL A 5 -10.21 -1.05 -10.50
C VAL A 5 -10.00 -2.30 -9.66
N ILE A 6 -10.38 -3.46 -10.21
CA ILE A 6 -10.29 -4.76 -9.55
C ILE A 6 -9.39 -5.69 -10.39
N PRO A 7 -8.13 -5.94 -9.97
CA PRO A 7 -7.31 -6.97 -10.60
C PRO A 7 -7.85 -8.36 -10.22
N LEU A 8 -8.04 -9.22 -11.22
CA LEU A 8 -8.58 -10.56 -11.05
C LEU A 8 -7.58 -11.61 -11.56
N TYR A 9 -7.20 -12.54 -10.70
CA TYR A 9 -6.45 -13.73 -11.10
C TYR A 9 -6.75 -14.90 -10.17
N ASN A 10 -7.46 -15.92 -10.68
CA ASN A 10 -7.83 -17.13 -9.94
C ASN A 10 -8.53 -16.84 -8.60
N LYS A 11 -9.54 -15.97 -8.61
CA LYS A 11 -10.31 -15.53 -7.44
C LYS A 11 -11.82 -15.80 -7.57
N ALA A 12 -12.22 -16.85 -8.29
CA ALA A 12 -13.63 -17.25 -8.42
C ALA A 12 -14.34 -17.41 -7.06
N HIS A 13 -13.60 -17.84 -6.02
CA HIS A 13 -14.13 -18.09 -4.69
C HIS A 13 -14.40 -16.82 -3.86
N THR A 14 -13.85 -15.67 -4.24
CA THR A 14 -14.00 -14.40 -3.49
C THR A 14 -14.68 -13.30 -4.29
N ILE A 15 -14.44 -13.23 -5.61
CA ILE A 15 -14.86 -12.12 -6.48
C ILE A 15 -16.33 -11.76 -6.36
N LYS A 16 -17.21 -12.75 -6.15
CA LYS A 16 -18.62 -12.51 -5.94
C LYS A 16 -18.89 -11.59 -4.74
N LYS A 17 -18.26 -11.85 -3.59
CA LYS A 17 -18.42 -11.04 -2.38
C LYS A 17 -17.89 -9.63 -2.59
N THR A 18 -16.75 -9.52 -3.28
CA THR A 18 -16.12 -8.24 -3.62
C THR A 18 -17.03 -7.42 -4.55
N LEU A 19 -17.60 -8.00 -5.59
CA LEU A 19 -18.55 -7.29 -6.47
C LEU A 19 -19.85 -6.92 -5.75
N ASP A 20 -20.41 -7.84 -4.97
CA ASP A 20 -21.64 -7.57 -4.21
C ASP A 20 -21.45 -6.38 -3.24
N CYS A 21 -20.25 -6.16 -2.66
CA CYS A 21 -20.00 -5.00 -1.80
C CYS A 21 -19.85 -3.69 -2.58
N VAL A 22 -19.31 -3.71 -3.82
CA VAL A 22 -19.24 -2.51 -4.66
C VAL A 22 -20.64 -2.15 -5.19
N LEU A 23 -21.42 -3.10 -5.64
CA LEU A 23 -22.77 -2.86 -6.13
C LEU A 23 -23.76 -2.34 -5.05
N ARG A 24 -23.44 -2.56 -3.77
CA ARG A 24 -24.21 -2.01 -2.63
C ARG A 24 -23.76 -0.62 -2.20
N GLN A 25 -22.79 0.02 -2.87
CA GLN A 25 -22.36 1.37 -2.52
C GLN A 25 -23.50 2.38 -2.58
N THR A 26 -23.58 3.30 -1.61
CA THR A 26 -24.59 4.38 -1.59
C THR A 26 -24.30 5.46 -2.62
N TYR A 27 -23.04 5.75 -2.89
CA TYR A 27 -22.63 6.60 -4.02
C TYR A 27 -22.79 5.87 -5.34
N ARG A 28 -23.39 6.51 -6.37
CA ARG A 28 -23.81 5.85 -7.61
C ARG A 28 -23.03 6.26 -8.87
N ASP A 29 -22.26 7.34 -8.82
CA ASP A 29 -21.48 7.83 -9.97
C ASP A 29 -20.11 7.13 -10.06
N TYR A 30 -20.15 5.81 -10.33
CA TYR A 30 -18.95 4.98 -10.49
C TYR A 30 -19.09 3.98 -11.64
N GLU A 31 -17.97 3.46 -12.11
CA GLU A 31 -17.84 2.26 -12.94
C GLU A 31 -16.95 1.22 -12.24
N ILE A 32 -17.07 -0.04 -12.65
CA ILE A 32 -16.21 -1.14 -12.19
C ILE A 32 -15.40 -1.64 -13.39
N VAL A 33 -14.07 -1.57 -13.27
CA VAL A 33 -13.12 -2.05 -14.28
C VAL A 33 -12.42 -3.28 -13.71
N ILE A 34 -12.85 -4.45 -14.12
CA ILE A 34 -12.22 -5.73 -13.73
C ILE A 34 -11.16 -6.04 -14.77
N VAL A 35 -9.93 -6.25 -14.33
CA VAL A 35 -8.84 -6.69 -15.21
C VAL A 35 -8.50 -8.14 -14.89
N ASP A 36 -8.98 -9.05 -15.74
CA ASP A 36 -8.66 -10.46 -15.66
C ASP A 36 -7.26 -10.70 -16.22
N ASP A 37 -6.32 -11.02 -15.33
CA ASP A 37 -4.92 -11.26 -15.65
C ASP A 37 -4.67 -12.74 -16.05
N GLY A 38 -5.53 -13.27 -16.94
CA GLY A 38 -5.40 -14.61 -17.49
C GLY A 38 -5.77 -15.71 -16.49
N SER A 39 -6.90 -15.57 -15.79
CA SER A 39 -7.41 -16.58 -14.87
C SER A 39 -7.66 -17.92 -15.57
N ASN A 40 -7.37 -19.02 -14.88
CA ASN A 40 -7.66 -20.38 -15.31
C ASN A 40 -8.88 -20.99 -14.57
N ASP A 41 -9.46 -20.23 -13.64
CA ASP A 41 -10.70 -20.62 -12.95
C ASP A 41 -11.95 -20.02 -13.64
N ASN A 42 -13.13 -20.33 -13.11
CA ASN A 42 -14.39 -19.85 -13.68
C ASN A 42 -14.80 -18.45 -13.20
N GLY A 43 -13.88 -17.64 -12.65
CA GLY A 43 -14.21 -16.32 -12.07
C GLY A 43 -14.89 -15.38 -13.05
N VAL A 44 -14.36 -15.24 -14.27
CA VAL A 44 -14.95 -14.41 -15.33
C VAL A 44 -16.32 -14.94 -15.78
N GLN A 45 -16.45 -16.26 -15.91
CA GLN A 45 -17.75 -16.88 -16.26
C GLN A 45 -18.81 -16.56 -15.21
N LEU A 46 -18.49 -16.73 -13.91
CA LEU A 46 -19.41 -16.42 -12.81
C LEU A 46 -19.86 -14.96 -12.80
N ILE A 47 -18.96 -14.03 -13.17
CA ILE A 47 -19.30 -12.61 -13.27
C ILE A 47 -20.27 -12.38 -14.41
N ASN A 48 -20.00 -12.90 -15.60
CA ASN A 48 -20.86 -12.74 -16.79
C ASN A 48 -22.25 -13.36 -16.62
N GLU A 49 -22.34 -14.49 -15.92
CA GLU A 49 -23.62 -15.17 -15.67
C GLU A 49 -24.48 -14.43 -14.64
N LYS A 50 -23.85 -13.85 -13.61
CA LYS A 50 -24.59 -13.29 -12.47
C LYS A 50 -24.86 -11.78 -12.61
N TYR A 51 -23.96 -11.03 -13.21
CA TYR A 51 -24.01 -9.58 -13.21
C TYR A 51 -24.14 -9.06 -14.65
N GLN A 52 -25.35 -8.64 -15.00
CA GLN A 52 -25.66 -7.94 -16.27
C GLN A 52 -25.77 -6.43 -16.02
N ASP A 53 -24.77 -5.86 -15.38
CA ASP A 53 -24.74 -4.45 -15.01
C ASP A 53 -23.82 -3.67 -15.98
N SER A 54 -24.37 -2.63 -16.59
CA SER A 54 -23.64 -1.77 -17.54
C SER A 54 -22.47 -1.01 -16.91
N GLN A 55 -22.42 -0.93 -15.58
CA GLN A 55 -21.31 -0.34 -14.85
C GLN A 55 -20.08 -1.26 -14.77
N ILE A 56 -20.24 -2.57 -15.05
CA ILE A 56 -19.16 -3.55 -14.99
C ILE A 56 -18.54 -3.73 -16.38
N ARG A 57 -17.22 -3.56 -16.44
CA ARG A 57 -16.43 -3.82 -17.64
C ARG A 57 -15.31 -4.78 -17.30
N ILE A 58 -15.22 -5.88 -18.07
CA ILE A 58 -14.16 -6.87 -17.92
C ILE A 58 -13.18 -6.69 -19.07
N ILE A 59 -11.88 -6.64 -18.72
CA ILE A 59 -10.75 -6.55 -19.64
C ILE A 59 -9.88 -7.76 -19.38
N SER A 60 -9.72 -8.62 -20.38
CA SER A 60 -8.87 -9.80 -20.26
C SER A 60 -7.50 -9.55 -20.89
N GLN A 61 -6.45 -9.98 -20.21
CA GLN A 61 -5.06 -9.94 -20.69
C GLN A 61 -4.36 -11.26 -20.41
N LYS A 62 -3.20 -11.49 -21.04
CA LYS A 62 -2.30 -12.57 -20.62
C LYS A 62 -1.76 -12.26 -19.23
N ASN A 63 -1.52 -13.29 -18.42
CA ASN A 63 -0.95 -13.10 -17.09
C ASN A 63 0.41 -12.39 -17.14
N GLN A 64 0.46 -11.22 -16.53
CA GLN A 64 1.64 -10.38 -16.40
C GLN A 64 1.83 -9.88 -14.97
N GLY A 65 0.98 -10.32 -14.04
CA GLY A 65 1.01 -9.97 -12.63
C GLY A 65 0.17 -8.75 -12.26
N VAL A 66 -0.14 -8.65 -10.97
CA VAL A 66 -1.07 -7.67 -10.40
C VAL A 66 -0.70 -6.21 -10.73
N SER A 67 0.60 -5.90 -10.79
CA SER A 67 1.11 -4.57 -11.17
C SER A 67 0.64 -4.16 -12.56
N VAL A 68 0.79 -5.05 -13.54
CA VAL A 68 0.35 -4.78 -14.93
C VAL A 68 -1.17 -4.72 -15.00
N ALA A 69 -1.88 -5.61 -14.31
CA ALA A 69 -3.33 -5.58 -14.26
C ALA A 69 -3.87 -4.25 -13.69
N ARG A 70 -3.28 -3.74 -12.60
CA ARG A 70 -3.66 -2.43 -12.05
C ARG A 70 -3.34 -1.29 -13.02
N ASN A 71 -2.19 -1.32 -13.72
CA ASN A 71 -1.84 -0.32 -14.74
C ASN A 71 -2.83 -0.34 -15.90
N THR A 72 -3.20 -1.51 -16.39
CA THR A 72 -4.26 -1.66 -17.42
C THR A 72 -5.59 -1.08 -16.90
N GLY A 73 -5.93 -1.33 -15.64
CA GLY A 73 -7.12 -0.75 -15.02
C GLY A 73 -7.09 0.78 -14.99
N ILE A 74 -5.96 1.40 -14.63
CA ILE A 74 -5.78 2.86 -14.66
C ILE A 74 -5.97 3.40 -16.09
N GLU A 75 -5.32 2.78 -17.08
CA GLU A 75 -5.42 3.18 -18.48
C GLU A 75 -6.85 3.14 -19.00
N LYS A 76 -7.57 2.05 -18.74
CA LYS A 76 -8.93 1.80 -19.24
C LYS A 76 -10.03 2.48 -18.43
N ALA A 77 -9.72 3.02 -17.26
CA ALA A 77 -10.65 3.77 -16.42
C ALA A 77 -11.14 5.05 -17.11
N ARG A 78 -12.42 5.36 -16.96
CA ARG A 78 -13.07 6.57 -17.51
C ARG A 78 -13.30 7.64 -16.45
N GLY A 79 -13.26 7.25 -15.17
CA GLY A 79 -13.47 8.14 -14.04
C GLY A 79 -12.28 9.09 -13.81
N GLU A 80 -12.57 10.22 -13.25
CA GLU A 80 -11.57 11.20 -12.81
C GLU A 80 -10.73 10.66 -11.63
N TRP A 81 -11.30 9.76 -10.84
CA TRP A 81 -10.68 9.16 -9.67
C TRP A 81 -10.62 7.65 -9.82
N ILE A 82 -9.51 7.07 -9.42
CA ILE A 82 -9.27 5.62 -9.42
C ILE A 82 -9.28 5.13 -7.99
N SER A 83 -10.23 4.27 -7.66
CA SER A 83 -10.25 3.50 -6.41
C SER A 83 -9.83 2.07 -6.70
N PHE A 84 -8.85 1.57 -5.98
CA PHE A 84 -8.40 0.18 -6.13
C PHE A 84 -9.13 -0.72 -5.13
N LEU A 85 -9.44 -1.95 -5.56
CA LEU A 85 -10.00 -2.98 -4.69
C LEU A 85 -9.49 -4.36 -5.11
N ASP A 86 -8.79 -5.04 -4.23
CA ASP A 86 -8.35 -6.41 -4.50
C ASP A 86 -9.55 -7.38 -4.47
N ALA A 87 -9.50 -8.41 -5.32
CA ALA A 87 -10.62 -9.33 -5.56
C ALA A 87 -11.00 -10.24 -4.36
N ASP A 88 -10.31 -10.08 -3.23
CA ASP A 88 -10.54 -10.77 -1.97
C ASP A 88 -10.80 -9.84 -0.77
N ASP A 89 -10.83 -8.51 -1.01
CA ASP A 89 -11.15 -7.51 -0.01
C ASP A 89 -12.62 -7.03 -0.10
N LEU A 90 -13.09 -6.36 0.93
CA LEU A 90 -14.47 -5.88 1.01
C LEU A 90 -14.55 -4.41 1.44
N TRP A 91 -15.52 -3.69 0.90
CA TRP A 91 -15.88 -2.34 1.30
C TRP A 91 -17.20 -2.31 2.08
N ASP A 92 -17.28 -1.39 3.05
CA ASP A 92 -18.55 -0.95 3.59
C ASP A 92 -19.37 -0.23 2.52
N SER A 93 -20.70 -0.30 2.60
CA SER A 93 -21.60 0.30 1.60
C SER A 93 -21.46 1.81 1.46
N GLN A 94 -20.89 2.50 2.42
CA GLN A 94 -20.70 3.94 2.42
C GLN A 94 -19.28 4.37 1.97
N TYR A 95 -18.38 3.44 1.64
CA TYR A 95 -16.99 3.77 1.36
C TYR A 95 -16.82 4.83 0.25
N LEU A 96 -17.45 4.63 -0.92
CA LEU A 96 -17.35 5.59 -2.02
C LEU A 96 -18.03 6.93 -1.72
N GLU A 97 -19.05 6.96 -0.89
CA GLU A 97 -19.66 8.20 -0.42
C GLU A 97 -18.68 9.01 0.46
N TYR A 98 -17.99 8.35 1.40
CA TYR A 98 -16.96 8.99 2.19
C TYR A 98 -15.75 9.44 1.36
N VAL A 99 -15.39 8.68 0.32
CA VAL A 99 -14.36 9.08 -0.65
C VAL A 99 -14.80 10.37 -1.36
N ASN A 100 -16.02 10.42 -1.89
CA ASN A 100 -16.55 11.61 -2.54
C ASN A 100 -16.60 12.82 -1.59
N ASN A 101 -17.01 12.62 -0.34
CA ASN A 101 -17.02 13.67 0.67
C ASN A 101 -15.60 14.20 0.97
N ALA A 102 -14.59 13.32 0.98
CA ALA A 102 -13.19 13.73 1.15
C ALA A 102 -12.68 14.53 -0.06
N ILE A 103 -13.04 14.14 -1.28
CA ILE A 103 -12.72 14.84 -2.53
C ILE A 103 -13.30 16.27 -2.50
N LEU A 104 -14.58 16.40 -2.14
CA LEU A 104 -15.25 17.69 -2.08
C LEU A 104 -14.70 18.60 -0.97
N LYS A 105 -14.37 17.99 0.17
CA LYS A 105 -13.81 18.72 1.33
C LYS A 105 -12.39 19.23 1.08
N PHE A 106 -11.59 18.49 0.32
CA PHE A 106 -10.17 18.78 0.09
C PHE A 106 -9.78 18.67 -1.40
N PRO A 107 -10.24 19.56 -2.26
CA PRO A 107 -10.08 19.47 -3.73
C PRO A 107 -8.63 19.55 -4.21
N ASP A 108 -7.73 20.08 -3.40
CA ASP A 108 -6.28 20.12 -3.65
C ASP A 108 -5.57 18.80 -3.32
N SER A 109 -6.17 17.93 -2.52
CA SER A 109 -5.64 16.59 -2.25
C SER A 109 -5.92 15.67 -3.43
N LYS A 110 -4.88 15.02 -3.94
CA LYS A 110 -5.00 14.07 -5.07
C LYS A 110 -4.94 12.61 -4.63
N TYR A 111 -4.82 12.38 -3.33
CA TYR A 111 -4.82 11.06 -2.71
C TYR A 111 -5.76 11.00 -1.51
N ILE A 112 -6.74 10.11 -1.58
CA ILE A 112 -7.67 9.79 -0.49
C ILE A 112 -7.33 8.39 0.02
N LEU A 113 -7.09 8.28 1.32
CA LEU A 113 -6.79 7.02 1.99
C LEU A 113 -7.86 6.71 3.03
N GLY A 114 -8.53 5.56 2.88
CA GLY A 114 -9.52 5.06 3.83
C GLY A 114 -8.90 4.35 5.02
N GLY A 115 -9.53 4.47 6.19
CA GLY A 115 -9.24 3.62 7.32
C GLY A 115 -9.68 2.18 7.05
N ARG A 116 -8.96 1.21 7.61
CA ARG A 116 -9.24 -0.20 7.39
C ARG A 116 -9.41 -0.99 8.68
N LYS A 117 -10.08 -2.11 8.57
CA LYS A 117 -10.03 -3.23 9.51
C LYS A 117 -9.33 -4.41 8.86
N VAL A 118 -8.65 -5.20 9.65
CA VAL A 118 -8.11 -6.50 9.25
C VAL A 118 -9.08 -7.56 9.75
N VAL A 119 -9.48 -8.46 8.88
CA VAL A 119 -10.39 -9.57 9.18
C VAL A 119 -9.66 -10.87 8.87
N ASN A 120 -9.49 -11.73 9.84
CA ASN A 120 -8.98 -13.07 9.63
C ASN A 120 -10.16 -13.98 9.24
N VAL A 121 -10.18 -14.45 8.00
CA VAL A 121 -11.29 -15.29 7.51
C VAL A 121 -11.29 -16.69 8.12
N THR A 122 -10.18 -17.13 8.74
CA THR A 122 -10.05 -18.46 9.30
C THR A 122 -10.73 -18.56 10.68
N ASP A 123 -10.57 -17.55 11.55
CA ASP A 123 -11.09 -17.54 12.92
C ASP A 123 -12.14 -16.44 13.18
N GLY A 124 -12.43 -15.61 12.16
CA GLY A 124 -13.39 -14.50 12.26
C GLY A 124 -12.91 -13.32 13.11
N SER A 125 -11.68 -13.35 13.62
CA SER A 125 -11.15 -12.24 14.41
C SER A 125 -10.97 -10.98 13.54
N SER A 126 -11.16 -9.81 14.14
CA SER A 126 -10.95 -8.56 13.45
C SER A 126 -10.43 -7.46 14.37
N PHE A 127 -9.65 -6.53 13.80
CA PHE A 127 -9.21 -5.34 14.52
C PHE A 127 -9.14 -4.14 13.58
N ASN A 128 -9.43 -2.96 14.12
CA ASN A 128 -9.38 -1.71 13.35
C ASN A 128 -7.95 -1.17 13.29
N PHE A 129 -7.55 -0.76 12.10
CA PHE A 129 -6.25 -0.17 11.84
C PHE A 129 -6.42 1.33 11.57
N ILE A 130 -6.79 2.08 12.62
CA ILE A 130 -7.06 3.52 12.53
C ILE A 130 -6.34 4.20 13.69
N PRO A 131 -5.52 5.24 13.44
CA PRO A 131 -4.93 6.04 14.51
C PRO A 131 -6.01 6.68 15.37
N ALA A 132 -5.90 6.55 16.70
CA ALA A 132 -6.91 7.06 17.63
C ALA A 132 -7.24 8.55 17.40
N LYS A 133 -6.25 9.38 17.06
CA LYS A 133 -6.42 10.81 16.77
C LYS A 133 -7.30 11.09 15.55
N LEU A 134 -7.39 10.16 14.61
CA LEU A 134 -8.08 10.32 13.33
C LEU A 134 -9.44 9.61 13.31
N HIS A 135 -9.78 8.86 14.36
CA HIS A 135 -11.00 8.07 14.40
C HIS A 135 -12.25 8.95 14.21
N GLY A 136 -13.12 8.58 13.28
CA GLY A 136 -14.37 9.27 12.95
C GLY A 136 -14.21 10.59 12.15
N ARG A 137 -12.99 10.92 11.70
CA ARG A 137 -12.72 12.20 11.04
C ARG A 137 -12.30 12.01 9.58
N ILE A 138 -12.56 13.04 8.77
CA ILE A 138 -11.95 13.19 7.45
C ILE A 138 -11.02 14.40 7.53
N GLU A 139 -9.71 14.16 7.48
CA GLU A 139 -8.69 15.20 7.67
C GLU A 139 -7.54 15.05 6.68
N LYS A 140 -6.90 16.17 6.34
CA LYS A 140 -5.59 16.13 5.67
C LYS A 140 -4.53 15.68 6.67
N ILE A 141 -3.68 14.75 6.24
CA ILE A 141 -2.58 14.24 7.05
C ILE A 141 -1.25 14.39 6.31
N ASN A 142 -0.17 14.52 7.07
CA ASN A 142 1.13 14.16 6.53
C ASN A 142 1.26 12.63 6.60
N PHE A 143 1.37 11.98 5.44
CA PHE A 143 1.46 10.53 5.34
C PHE A 143 2.64 9.96 6.15
N PHE A 144 3.77 10.66 6.14
CA PHE A 144 5.02 10.23 6.79
C PHE A 144 5.13 10.65 8.26
N GLU A 145 4.19 11.41 8.79
CA GLU A 145 4.17 11.80 10.21
C GLU A 145 3.72 10.66 11.12
N ASN A 146 2.90 9.76 10.59
CA ASN A 146 2.25 8.75 11.42
C ASN A 146 2.71 7.33 11.05
N PRO A 147 3.56 6.68 11.88
CA PRO A 147 4.03 5.30 11.63
C PRO A 147 2.93 4.24 11.69
N HIS A 148 1.70 4.62 12.07
CA HIS A 148 0.55 3.73 12.18
C HIS A 148 -0.44 3.89 11.02
N VAL A 149 -0.24 4.86 10.13
CA VAL A 149 -1.01 4.96 8.89
C VAL A 149 -0.40 3.98 7.89
N TYR A 150 -0.80 2.72 8.00
CA TYR A 150 -0.45 1.75 6.99
C TYR A 150 -1.41 1.91 5.81
N ALA A 151 -0.87 2.37 4.71
CA ALA A 151 -1.59 2.38 3.45
C ALA A 151 -1.95 0.95 3.03
N HIS A 152 -3.09 0.81 2.38
CA HIS A 152 -3.52 -0.42 1.74
C HIS A 152 -4.12 -0.05 0.40
N ILE A 153 -3.81 -0.84 -0.63
CA ILE A 153 -4.27 -0.50 -1.97
C ILE A 153 -5.79 -0.47 -2.07
N SER A 154 -6.49 -1.42 -1.45
CA SER A 154 -7.96 -1.46 -1.43
C SER A 154 -8.62 -0.30 -0.66
N ALA A 155 -7.84 0.51 0.05
CA ALA A 155 -8.29 1.72 0.73
C ALA A 155 -7.82 3.01 0.04
N SER A 156 -7.23 2.90 -1.14
CA SER A 156 -6.59 4.01 -1.84
C SER A 156 -7.40 4.47 -3.03
N THR A 157 -7.68 5.79 -3.08
CA THR A 157 -8.32 6.46 -4.21
C THR A 157 -7.44 7.63 -4.65
N ILE A 158 -7.09 7.68 -5.94
CA ILE A 158 -6.13 8.65 -6.48
C ILE A 158 -6.71 9.30 -7.74
N ASN A 159 -6.48 10.61 -7.89
CA ASN A 159 -6.90 11.34 -9.08
C ASN A 159 -6.15 10.80 -10.32
N LYS A 160 -6.88 10.44 -11.37
CA LYS A 160 -6.31 9.82 -12.58
C LYS A 160 -5.33 10.74 -13.28
N ARG A 161 -5.72 11.98 -13.51
CA ARG A 161 -4.86 12.97 -14.15
C ARG A 161 -3.55 13.20 -13.38
N PHE A 162 -3.63 13.22 -12.05
CA PHE A 162 -2.44 13.33 -11.22
C PHE A 162 -1.49 12.13 -11.39
N ILE A 163 -2.01 10.91 -11.56
CA ILE A 163 -1.22 9.72 -11.88
C ILE A 163 -0.50 9.93 -13.22
N GLU A 164 -1.22 10.37 -14.25
CA GLU A 164 -0.71 10.58 -15.61
C GLU A 164 0.33 11.70 -15.65
N ASP A 165 0.02 12.88 -15.11
CA ASP A 165 0.89 14.06 -15.11
C ASP A 165 2.24 13.82 -14.39
N ASN A 166 2.27 12.90 -13.42
CA ASN A 166 3.47 12.55 -12.66
C ASN A 166 4.12 11.23 -13.10
N SER A 167 3.65 10.63 -14.20
CA SER A 167 4.15 9.35 -14.72
C SER A 167 4.22 8.27 -13.63
N LEU A 168 3.15 8.16 -12.81
CA LEU A 168 3.05 7.17 -11.75
C LEU A 168 2.45 5.88 -12.28
N GLY A 169 2.91 4.74 -11.74
CA GLY A 169 2.39 3.43 -12.07
C GLY A 169 3.00 2.35 -11.19
N PHE A 170 2.43 1.17 -11.27
CA PHE A 170 2.96 -0.02 -10.61
C PHE A 170 4.13 -0.57 -11.45
N ILE A 171 5.19 -1.04 -10.79
CA ILE A 171 6.36 -1.60 -11.48
C ILE A 171 6.04 -3.02 -11.93
N ALA A 172 6.11 -3.27 -13.23
CA ALA A 172 5.90 -4.59 -13.79
C ALA A 172 6.92 -5.61 -13.22
N GLY A 173 6.43 -6.79 -12.85
CA GLY A 173 7.27 -7.86 -12.30
C GLY A 173 7.55 -7.75 -10.80
N GLN A 174 7.28 -6.63 -10.14
CA GLN A 174 7.36 -6.52 -8.68
C GLN A 174 6.22 -7.32 -8.04
N LYS A 175 6.57 -8.24 -7.12
CA LYS A 175 5.64 -9.18 -6.47
C LYS A 175 5.43 -8.90 -4.98
N PHE A 176 6.27 -8.04 -4.39
CA PHE A 176 6.21 -7.67 -2.99
C PHE A 176 6.42 -6.16 -2.85
N HIS A 177 5.60 -5.51 -2.02
CA HIS A 177 5.59 -4.05 -1.85
C HIS A 177 5.29 -3.25 -3.14
N GLU A 178 4.67 -3.86 -4.15
CA GLU A 178 4.27 -3.18 -5.39
C GLU A 178 3.29 -2.04 -5.11
N ASP A 179 2.35 -2.28 -4.18
CA ASP A 179 1.39 -1.30 -3.68
C ASP A 179 2.08 -0.18 -2.89
N PHE A 180 3.01 -0.51 -1.99
CA PHE A 180 3.77 0.50 -1.24
C PHE A 180 4.66 1.33 -2.16
N THR A 181 5.29 0.73 -3.17
CA THR A 181 6.09 1.46 -4.16
C THR A 181 5.26 2.52 -4.87
N PHE A 182 4.05 2.18 -5.27
CA PHE A 182 3.13 3.10 -5.92
C PHE A 182 2.59 4.16 -4.95
N ILE A 183 2.01 3.73 -3.84
CA ILE A 183 1.36 4.60 -2.86
C ILE A 183 2.32 5.63 -2.26
N PHE A 184 3.55 5.22 -1.93
CA PHE A 184 4.53 6.14 -1.33
C PHE A 184 5.00 7.20 -2.31
N GLN A 185 5.14 6.86 -3.60
CA GLN A 185 5.41 7.86 -4.62
C GLN A 185 4.27 8.88 -4.75
N VAL A 186 3.02 8.41 -4.71
CA VAL A 186 1.83 9.29 -4.67
C VAL A 186 1.89 10.21 -3.45
N ALA A 187 2.10 9.65 -2.25
CA ALA A 187 2.11 10.40 -1.00
C ALA A 187 3.26 11.44 -0.89
N LEU A 188 4.36 11.23 -1.62
CA LEU A 188 5.47 12.20 -1.71
C LEU A 188 5.11 13.43 -2.55
N LEU A 189 4.16 13.31 -3.46
CA LEU A 189 3.85 14.35 -4.46
C LEU A 189 2.57 15.13 -4.14
N THR A 190 1.73 14.63 -3.24
CA THR A 190 0.49 15.30 -2.84
C THR A 190 0.19 15.10 -1.37
N GLN A 191 -0.58 16.01 -0.81
CA GLN A 191 -1.10 15.83 0.54
C GLN A 191 -2.17 14.74 0.54
N THR A 192 -2.15 13.86 1.55
CA THR A 192 -3.11 12.78 1.71
C THR A 192 -4.31 13.24 2.52
N SER A 193 -5.53 13.01 2.03
CA SER A 193 -6.75 13.10 2.83
C SER A 193 -7.08 11.72 3.40
N TYR A 194 -7.29 11.66 4.70
CA TYR A 194 -7.54 10.41 5.41
C TYR A 194 -8.97 10.32 5.95
N ILE A 195 -9.62 9.20 5.71
CA ILE A 195 -10.95 8.86 6.23
C ILE A 195 -10.75 7.94 7.43
N GLY A 196 -10.91 8.44 8.64
CA GLY A 196 -10.68 7.71 9.90
C GLY A 196 -11.82 6.78 10.30
N LEU A 197 -12.39 6.04 9.36
CA LEU A 197 -13.45 5.05 9.57
C LEU A 197 -13.03 3.70 8.99
N PRO A 198 -13.38 2.55 9.63
CA PRO A 198 -12.97 1.21 9.20
C PRO A 198 -13.83 0.69 8.03
N LEU A 199 -13.87 1.44 6.93
CA LEU A 199 -14.74 1.17 5.77
C LEU A 199 -14.18 0.13 4.80
N VAL A 200 -12.93 -0.26 4.97
CA VAL A 200 -12.26 -1.25 4.13
C VAL A 200 -11.88 -2.45 4.99
N ALA A 201 -12.30 -3.64 4.60
CA ALA A 201 -11.92 -4.89 5.24
C ALA A 201 -10.84 -5.59 4.41
N TYR A 202 -9.60 -5.60 4.92
CA TYR A 202 -8.56 -6.48 4.44
C TYR A 202 -8.78 -7.89 4.97
N CYS A 203 -9.02 -8.84 4.07
CA CYS A 203 -9.32 -10.22 4.41
C CYS A 203 -8.05 -11.07 4.42
N GLY A 204 -7.45 -11.27 5.60
CA GLY A 204 -6.27 -12.14 5.77
C GLY A 204 -6.64 -13.62 5.86
N GLY A 205 -5.72 -14.50 5.42
CA GLY A 205 -5.91 -15.97 5.47
C GLY A 205 -6.76 -16.54 4.32
N VAL A 206 -7.00 -15.76 3.28
CA VAL A 206 -7.68 -16.22 2.06
C VAL A 206 -6.73 -17.11 1.25
N ALA A 207 -7.25 -18.24 0.72
CA ALA A 207 -6.46 -19.13 -0.13
C ALA A 207 -5.96 -18.40 -1.39
N GLY A 208 -4.71 -18.66 -1.77
CA GLY A 208 -4.10 -18.05 -2.96
C GLY A 208 -3.75 -16.56 -2.81
N GLN A 209 -3.54 -16.06 -1.57
CA GLN A 209 -2.96 -14.74 -1.38
C GLN A 209 -1.51 -14.71 -1.90
N ALA A 210 -1.20 -13.72 -2.73
CA ALA A 210 0.11 -13.57 -3.38
C ALA A 210 1.27 -13.54 -2.36
N THR A 211 1.08 -12.86 -1.24
CA THR A 211 2.11 -12.71 -0.20
C THR A 211 2.42 -13.98 0.57
N SER A 212 1.52 -14.97 0.64
CA SER A 212 1.73 -16.21 1.37
C SER A 212 2.72 -17.16 0.69
N SER A 213 2.88 -17.08 -0.63
CA SER A 213 3.71 -17.96 -1.45
C SER A 213 5.11 -17.41 -1.78
N LEU A 214 5.41 -16.15 -1.40
CA LEU A 214 6.68 -15.51 -1.74
C LEU A 214 7.83 -16.03 -0.88
N ASN A 215 8.92 -16.44 -1.54
CA ASN A 215 10.16 -16.83 -0.87
C ASN A 215 10.91 -15.59 -0.30
N CYS A 216 11.92 -15.87 0.52
CA CYS A 216 12.69 -14.82 1.20
C CYS A 216 13.44 -13.91 0.20
N ASP A 217 13.97 -14.47 -0.88
CA ASP A 217 14.77 -13.73 -1.86
C ASP A 217 13.93 -12.71 -2.64
N VAL A 218 12.71 -13.09 -3.07
CA VAL A 218 11.78 -12.15 -3.71
C VAL A 218 11.41 -11.03 -2.76
N ARG A 219 11.10 -11.33 -1.50
CA ARG A 219 10.80 -10.30 -0.49
C ARG A 219 11.97 -9.34 -0.26
N LEU A 220 13.19 -9.87 -0.31
CA LEU A 220 14.40 -9.08 -0.13
C LEU A 220 14.63 -8.15 -1.32
N VAL A 221 14.64 -8.70 -2.54
CA VAL A 221 14.88 -7.94 -3.78
C VAL A 221 13.82 -6.86 -3.98
N ASP A 222 12.56 -7.22 -3.93
CA ASP A 222 11.44 -6.28 -4.12
C ASP A 222 11.37 -5.25 -2.97
N GLY A 223 11.73 -5.66 -1.76
CA GLY A 223 11.84 -4.75 -0.62
C GLY A 223 12.95 -3.71 -0.78
N CYS A 224 14.09 -4.07 -1.39
CA CYS A 224 15.14 -3.12 -1.75
C CYS A 224 14.70 -2.22 -2.90
N LEU A 225 14.06 -2.78 -3.93
CA LEU A 225 13.51 -2.02 -5.05
C LEU A 225 12.55 -0.93 -4.56
N PHE A 226 11.58 -1.29 -3.73
CA PHE A 226 10.64 -0.34 -3.12
C PHE A 226 11.38 0.84 -2.48
N ARG A 227 12.35 0.56 -1.60
CA ARG A 227 13.09 1.58 -0.85
C ARG A 227 13.91 2.49 -1.74
N ASN A 228 14.58 1.91 -2.72
CA ASN A 228 15.38 2.67 -3.68
C ASN A 228 14.51 3.60 -4.54
N VAL A 229 13.40 3.09 -5.08
CA VAL A 229 12.49 3.86 -5.94
C VAL A 229 11.87 5.04 -5.18
N VAL A 230 11.34 4.80 -3.97
CA VAL A 230 10.68 5.88 -3.22
C VAL A 230 11.69 6.92 -2.71
N THR A 231 12.92 6.50 -2.37
CA THR A 231 13.97 7.45 -1.98
C THR A 231 14.42 8.31 -3.16
N ASN A 232 14.60 7.70 -4.34
CA ASN A 232 14.90 8.46 -5.54
C ASN A 232 13.78 9.47 -5.85
N ARG A 233 12.52 9.06 -5.77
CA ARG A 233 11.39 9.98 -5.95
C ARG A 233 11.46 11.15 -4.95
N TRP A 234 11.70 10.89 -3.66
CA TRP A 234 11.84 11.92 -2.64
C TRP A 234 13.00 12.89 -2.93
N LEU A 235 14.16 12.39 -3.40
CA LEU A 235 15.32 13.21 -3.74
C LEU A 235 15.04 14.18 -4.91
N TRP A 236 14.17 13.78 -5.86
CA TRP A 236 13.80 14.58 -7.02
C TRP A 236 12.54 15.44 -6.81
N THR A 237 11.89 15.35 -5.64
CA THR A 237 10.72 16.18 -5.31
C THR A 237 11.17 17.57 -4.86
N GLU A 238 10.58 18.62 -5.41
CA GLU A 238 10.93 20.01 -5.10
C GLU A 238 10.73 20.33 -3.60
N LYS A 239 9.57 19.94 -3.05
CA LYS A 239 9.25 20.10 -1.62
C LYS A 239 9.45 18.78 -0.90
N ARG A 240 10.70 18.48 -0.54
CA ARG A 240 11.03 17.25 0.18
C ARG A 240 10.36 17.22 1.55
N ASP A 241 9.55 16.19 1.78
CA ASP A 241 9.00 15.94 3.10
C ASP A 241 10.13 15.61 4.09
N ARG A 242 10.20 16.38 5.18
CA ARG A 242 11.27 16.24 6.19
C ARG A 242 11.11 14.99 7.06
N LEU A 243 9.91 14.43 7.13
CA LEU A 243 9.61 13.23 7.91
C LEU A 243 9.83 11.95 7.14
N PHE A 244 9.88 12.00 5.80
CA PHE A 244 10.13 10.83 4.97
C PHE A 244 11.39 10.04 5.39
N PRO A 245 12.58 10.63 5.58
CA PRO A 245 13.77 9.88 6.01
C PRO A 245 13.56 9.21 7.38
N VAL A 246 12.90 9.89 8.32
CA VAL A 246 12.62 9.34 9.65
C VAL A 246 11.65 8.17 9.57
N PHE A 247 10.59 8.31 8.76
CA PHE A 247 9.61 7.24 8.51
C PHE A 247 10.28 6.01 7.87
N MET A 248 11.08 6.21 6.82
CA MET A 248 11.79 5.13 6.13
C MET A 248 12.82 4.44 7.03
N LYS A 249 13.48 5.20 7.92
CA LYS A 249 14.38 4.64 8.94
C LYS A 249 13.61 3.78 9.96
N TYR A 250 12.41 4.21 10.37
CA TYR A 250 11.55 3.41 11.24
C TYR A 250 11.12 2.11 10.57
N GLU A 251 10.71 2.18 9.34
CA GLU A 251 10.29 1.02 8.54
C GLU A 251 11.46 0.05 8.32
N MET A 252 12.62 0.56 7.92
CA MET A 252 13.82 -0.24 7.69
C MET A 252 14.32 -0.96 8.97
N ARG A 253 14.20 -0.33 10.11
CA ARG A 253 14.58 -0.95 11.40
C ARG A 253 13.77 -2.20 11.73
N TYR A 254 12.53 -2.28 11.27
CA TYR A 254 11.75 -3.51 11.43
C TYR A 254 12.36 -4.67 10.63
N VAL A 255 12.73 -4.41 9.39
CA VAL A 255 13.35 -5.41 8.50
C VAL A 255 14.72 -5.83 9.02
N LEU A 256 15.57 -4.85 9.38
CA LEU A 256 16.87 -5.11 9.98
C LEU A 256 16.78 -5.92 11.28
N MET A 257 15.82 -5.62 12.14
CA MET A 257 15.59 -6.38 13.36
C MET A 257 15.27 -7.86 13.09
N ASN A 258 14.47 -8.13 12.07
CA ASN A 258 14.11 -9.50 11.71
C ASN A 258 15.31 -10.24 11.11
N SER A 259 16.09 -9.61 10.25
CA SER A 259 17.34 -10.16 9.71
C SER A 259 18.40 -10.38 10.79
N LEU A 260 18.52 -9.46 11.75
CA LEU A 260 19.41 -9.65 12.90
C LEU A 260 18.97 -10.80 13.81
N LYS A 261 17.66 -11.01 14.01
CA LYS A 261 17.14 -12.10 14.84
C LYS A 261 17.37 -13.48 14.22
N SER A 262 17.34 -13.62 12.90
CA SER A 262 17.62 -14.88 12.21
C SER A 262 19.04 -15.41 12.49
N GLY A 263 19.96 -14.53 12.86
CA GLY A 263 21.36 -14.88 13.14
C GLY A 263 22.22 -14.98 11.89
N ASP A 264 21.63 -14.80 10.73
CA ASP A 264 22.31 -14.87 9.46
C ASP A 264 22.90 -13.52 9.09
N ALA A 265 24.20 -13.35 9.32
CA ALA A 265 24.93 -12.14 8.92
C ALA A 265 24.93 -11.93 7.39
N GLN A 266 24.72 -13.00 6.61
CA GLN A 266 24.64 -12.89 5.16
C GLN A 266 23.34 -12.20 4.74
N GLN A 267 22.21 -12.47 5.40
CA GLN A 267 20.95 -11.77 5.12
C GLN A 267 21.07 -10.26 5.35
N VAL A 268 21.75 -9.84 6.41
CA VAL A 268 21.98 -8.40 6.67
C VAL A 268 22.85 -7.78 5.57
N ARG A 269 23.93 -8.44 5.17
CA ARG A 269 24.81 -7.98 4.08
C ARG A 269 24.08 -7.91 2.75
N THR A 270 23.31 -8.92 2.41
CA THR A 270 22.50 -8.96 1.17
C THR A 270 21.46 -7.83 1.18
N LEU A 271 20.78 -7.61 2.30
CA LEU A 271 19.82 -6.53 2.45
C LEU A 271 20.49 -5.15 2.27
N LEU A 272 21.58 -4.88 2.98
CA LEU A 272 22.31 -3.61 2.86
C LEU A 272 22.96 -3.43 1.49
N GLY A 273 23.42 -4.51 0.86
CA GLY A 273 23.99 -4.51 -0.49
C GLY A 273 22.94 -4.22 -1.59
N GLY A 274 21.68 -4.61 -1.40
CA GLY A 274 20.58 -4.32 -2.33
C GLY A 274 20.04 -2.89 -2.24
N LEU A 275 20.41 -2.12 -1.19
CA LEU A 275 20.01 -0.73 -1.04
C LEU A 275 20.96 0.20 -1.81
N SER A 276 20.41 1.21 -2.47
CA SER A 276 21.22 2.24 -3.15
C SER A 276 22.04 3.08 -2.16
N ASP A 277 23.11 3.69 -2.66
CA ASP A 277 23.95 4.56 -1.82
C ASP A 277 23.20 5.82 -1.39
N GLU A 278 22.29 6.32 -2.23
CA GLU A 278 21.38 7.43 -1.92
C GLU A 278 20.49 7.06 -0.74
N TYR A 279 19.88 5.86 -0.77
CA TYR A 279 19.06 5.39 0.35
C TYR A 279 19.90 5.27 1.63
N LYS A 280 21.05 4.60 1.55
CA LYS A 280 21.93 4.39 2.71
C LYS A 280 22.40 5.71 3.32
N SER A 281 22.88 6.65 2.51
CA SER A 281 23.36 7.94 2.98
C SER A 281 22.27 8.85 3.55
N THR A 282 21.03 8.71 3.07
CA THR A 282 19.88 9.46 3.58
C THR A 282 19.48 8.99 4.98
N LEU A 283 19.57 7.69 5.28
CA LEU A 283 19.01 7.11 6.50
C LEU A 283 20.06 6.76 7.56
N PHE A 284 21.29 6.45 7.18
CA PHE A 284 22.29 5.87 8.08
C PHE A 284 23.59 6.67 8.04
N SER A 285 24.24 6.78 9.18
CA SER A 285 25.64 7.19 9.22
C SER A 285 26.55 6.03 8.80
N LYS A 286 27.79 6.37 8.36
CA LYS A 286 28.81 5.35 8.03
C LYS A 286 29.12 4.44 9.23
N ALA A 287 29.11 4.98 10.44
CA ALA A 287 29.33 4.23 11.67
C ALA A 287 28.18 3.25 11.95
N GLU A 288 26.93 3.69 11.75
CA GLU A 288 25.73 2.85 11.92
C GLU A 288 25.75 1.68 10.94
N LEU A 289 26.07 1.91 9.66
CA LEU A 289 26.17 0.82 8.66
C LEU A 289 27.22 -0.22 9.06
N LYS A 290 28.41 0.20 9.53
CA LYS A 290 29.44 -0.72 10.01
C LYS A 290 28.99 -1.55 11.21
N LEU A 291 28.18 -0.98 12.12
CA LEU A 291 27.64 -1.70 13.27
C LEU A 291 26.68 -2.80 12.86
N TYR A 292 25.87 -2.61 11.81
CA TYR A 292 24.97 -3.64 11.28
C TYR A 292 25.71 -4.85 10.69
N GLU A 293 26.94 -4.66 10.21
CA GLU A 293 27.78 -5.74 9.68
C GLU A 293 28.56 -6.47 10.78
N CYS A 294 28.59 -5.93 12.01
CA CYS A 294 29.35 -6.45 13.13
C CYS A 294 28.53 -7.47 13.93
N SER A 295 28.93 -8.73 13.90
CA SER A 295 28.23 -9.83 14.59
C SER A 295 28.16 -9.63 16.11
N PHE A 296 29.19 -9.06 16.74
CA PHE A 296 29.24 -8.78 18.18
C PHE A 296 28.22 -7.70 18.60
N ALA A 297 27.89 -6.75 17.73
CA ALA A 297 26.93 -5.70 18.02
C ALA A 297 25.46 -6.14 17.93
N ARG A 298 25.20 -7.36 17.46
CA ARG A 298 23.86 -7.86 17.12
C ARG A 298 22.83 -7.71 18.24
N LEU A 299 23.12 -8.19 19.44
CA LEU A 299 22.20 -8.12 20.57
C LEU A 299 21.94 -6.67 21.02
N ILE A 300 22.99 -5.85 21.01
CA ILE A 300 22.91 -4.42 21.34
C ILE A 300 21.99 -3.73 20.33
N LEU A 301 22.20 -3.98 19.03
CA LEU A 301 21.41 -3.41 17.95
C LEU A 301 19.93 -3.82 18.02
N ILE A 302 19.64 -5.11 18.28
CA ILE A 302 18.25 -5.58 18.44
C ILE A 302 17.55 -4.83 19.57
N ASN A 303 18.18 -4.71 20.73
CA ASN A 303 17.59 -4.03 21.88
C ASN A 303 17.45 -2.52 21.63
N TRP A 304 18.43 -1.89 21.02
CA TRP A 304 18.35 -0.47 20.63
C TRP A 304 17.24 -0.20 19.62
N ILE A 305 17.07 -1.06 18.58
CA ILE A 305 15.97 -0.95 17.63
C ILE A 305 14.62 -1.10 18.35
N ARG A 306 14.50 -2.09 19.24
CA ARG A 306 13.25 -2.29 20.03
C ARG A 306 12.90 -1.07 20.87
N LEU A 307 13.87 -0.54 21.60
CA LEU A 307 13.68 0.64 22.45
C LEU A 307 13.29 1.87 21.62
N THR A 308 14.00 2.16 20.54
CA THR A 308 13.69 3.31 19.69
C THR A 308 12.32 3.17 19.00
N LYS A 309 11.93 1.96 18.57
CA LYS A 309 10.59 1.71 18.03
C LYS A 309 9.52 1.93 19.09
N LEU A 310 9.73 1.50 20.33
CA LEU A 310 8.78 1.72 21.44
C LEU A 310 8.61 3.22 21.71
N ILE A 311 9.71 3.97 21.80
CA ILE A 311 9.69 5.42 22.02
C ILE A 311 8.90 6.11 20.89
N TRP A 312 9.18 5.78 19.63
CA TRP A 312 8.47 6.37 18.49
C TRP A 312 6.99 6.00 18.44
N ARG A 313 6.63 4.81 18.92
CA ARG A 313 5.24 4.38 19.04
C ARG A 313 4.47 5.19 20.09
N MET A 314 5.09 5.50 21.23
CA MET A 314 4.45 6.22 22.33
C MET A 314 4.39 7.73 22.10
N HIS A 315 5.45 8.31 21.53
CA HIS A 315 5.64 9.76 21.48
C HIS A 315 5.62 10.34 20.05
N GLY A 316 5.44 9.49 19.03
CA GLY A 316 5.62 9.88 17.63
C GLY A 316 7.09 9.94 17.22
N PHE A 317 7.34 10.35 15.97
CA PHE A 317 8.70 10.53 15.49
C PHE A 317 9.42 11.68 16.21
N PRO A 318 10.75 11.59 16.36
CA PRO A 318 11.53 12.69 16.90
C PRO A 318 11.29 13.95 16.05
N ARG A 319 11.08 15.09 16.68
CA ARG A 319 10.97 16.37 15.99
C ARG A 319 12.25 16.57 15.19
N VAL A 320 12.14 16.60 13.88
CA VAL A 320 13.27 16.96 13.02
C VAL A 320 13.51 18.44 13.26
N GLY A 321 14.65 18.76 13.89
CA GLY A 321 14.97 20.09 14.38
C GLY A 321 14.77 21.14 13.29
N GLY A 322 13.98 22.12 13.61
CA GLY A 322 13.95 23.37 12.85
C GLY A 322 15.28 24.10 13.05
N LYS A 323 16.00 24.32 11.99
CA LYS A 323 16.80 25.49 11.73
C LYS A 323 16.17 26.25 10.60
#